data_6e1d24e9a448a87979bc474a17587491
#
_entry.id   6e1d24e9a448a87979bc474a17587491
#
_cell.length_a   1.000
_cell.length_b   1.000
_cell.length_c   1.000
_cell.angle_alpha   90.00
_cell.angle_beta   90.00
_cell.angle_gamma   90.00
#
_symmetry.space_group_name_H-M   'P 1'
#
loop_
_entity.id
_entity.type
_entity.pdbx_description
1 polymer ?
#
loop_
_entity_poly.entity_id
_entity_poly.type
_entity_poly.pdbx_seq_one_letter_code
_entity_poly.pdbx_strand_id
1 'polypeptide(L)'
;MIKESRTTVEISGPLMLVDKVEDVSYEELVEIELPGGEVRHGKVLEVDSNTALVQLFEGSSGTDIVQSRVRFLGKGQELGVSQEMLGRVFDGQGRPRAPFDTAPPIVPDRMMDINGAPINPYARDYPAEFIQTGLSSIDGINTLVRGQKLPVFSGNGLPHSRVGAQITRQ
;
A
#
# COMPACT_ATOMS: atom_id res chain seq x y z
N MET A 1 5.08 3.75 21.73
CA MET A 1 4.57 2.92 22.87
C MET A 1 3.50 2.01 22.30
N ILE A 2 3.59 0.70 22.47
CA ILE A 2 2.57 -0.25 21.98
C ILE A 2 1.32 -0.10 22.86
N LYS A 3 0.16 0.12 22.25
CA LYS A 3 -1.12 0.26 22.93
C LYS A 3 -2.05 -0.86 22.51
N GLU A 4 -2.72 -1.47 23.46
CA GLU A 4 -3.65 -2.57 23.24
C GLU A 4 -5.10 -2.10 23.51
N SER A 5 -6.00 -2.34 22.56
CA SER A 5 -7.43 -2.11 22.70
C SER A 5 -8.20 -3.43 22.49
N ARG A 6 -9.29 -3.60 23.23
CA ARG A 6 -10.22 -4.74 23.11
C ARG A 6 -11.64 -4.29 22.74
N THR A 7 -11.77 -3.09 22.26
CA THR A 7 -13.07 -2.46 21.99
C THR A 7 -13.32 -2.32 20.49
N THR A 8 -13.30 -3.45 19.77
CA THR A 8 -13.81 -3.49 18.39
C THR A 8 -15.32 -3.32 18.43
N VAL A 9 -15.85 -2.38 17.68
CA VAL A 9 -17.30 -2.05 17.66
C VAL A 9 -17.97 -2.70 16.46
N GLU A 10 -17.33 -2.65 15.30
CA GLU A 10 -17.90 -3.11 14.04
C GLU A 10 -16.81 -3.64 13.10
N ILE A 11 -17.19 -4.64 12.29
CA ILE A 11 -16.38 -5.15 11.19
C ILE A 11 -17.23 -5.19 9.93
N SER A 12 -16.79 -4.52 8.88
CA SER A 12 -17.47 -4.47 7.59
C SER A 12 -16.47 -4.69 6.45
N GLY A 13 -16.50 -5.87 5.83
CA GLY A 13 -15.53 -6.24 4.83
C GLY A 13 -14.09 -6.17 5.39
N PRO A 14 -13.17 -5.46 4.75
CA PRO A 14 -11.80 -5.31 5.25
C PRO A 14 -11.65 -4.20 6.30
N LEU A 15 -12.74 -3.57 6.72
CA LEU A 15 -12.72 -2.45 7.66
C LEU A 15 -13.14 -2.89 9.05
N MET A 16 -12.42 -2.39 10.05
CA MET A 16 -12.67 -2.61 11.46
C MET A 16 -12.72 -1.27 12.19
N LEU A 17 -13.79 -1.03 12.93
CA LEU A 17 -13.94 0.14 13.79
C LEU A 17 -13.55 -0.22 15.22
N VAL A 18 -12.59 0.49 15.77
CA VAL A 18 -12.08 0.30 17.13
C VAL A 18 -12.37 1.54 17.96
N ASP A 19 -13.06 1.37 19.07
CA ASP A 19 -13.43 2.45 20.00
C ASP A 19 -12.45 2.54 21.18
N LYS A 20 -12.51 3.63 21.91
CA LYS A 20 -11.70 3.92 23.11
C LYS A 20 -10.20 3.86 22.85
N VAL A 21 -9.79 4.35 21.70
CA VAL A 21 -8.37 4.50 21.34
C VAL A 21 -7.86 5.86 21.82
N GLU A 22 -6.61 5.89 22.28
CA GLU A 22 -5.94 7.12 22.71
C GLU A 22 -4.60 7.27 22.00
N ASP A 23 -4.26 8.48 21.56
CA ASP A 23 -2.99 8.81 20.87
C ASP A 23 -2.65 7.86 19.71
N VAL A 24 -3.61 7.54 18.89
CA VAL A 24 -3.43 6.77 17.66
C VAL A 24 -3.25 7.73 16.51
N SER A 25 -2.32 7.40 15.62
CA SER A 25 -1.99 8.23 14.47
C SER A 25 -2.56 7.67 13.16
N TYR A 26 -2.83 8.56 12.21
CA TYR A 26 -3.14 8.19 10.83
C TYR A 26 -1.99 7.38 10.21
N GLU A 27 -2.31 6.38 9.39
CA GLU A 27 -1.35 5.44 8.75
C GLU A 27 -0.57 4.55 9.74
N GLU A 28 -0.93 4.55 11.02
CA GLU A 28 -0.29 3.70 12.02
C GLU A 28 -0.56 2.21 11.74
N LEU A 29 0.47 1.40 11.85
CA LEU A 29 0.38 -0.05 11.69
C LEU A 29 -0.28 -0.69 12.92
N VAL A 30 -1.16 -1.65 12.65
CA VAL A 30 -1.96 -2.32 13.67
C VAL A 30 -1.79 -3.83 13.53
N GLU A 31 -1.59 -4.51 14.66
CA GLU A 31 -1.68 -5.97 14.77
C GLU A 31 -3.01 -6.37 15.39
N ILE A 32 -3.67 -7.34 14.80
CA ILE A 32 -4.92 -7.91 15.29
C ILE A 32 -4.70 -9.39 15.63
N GLU A 33 -4.68 -9.71 16.90
CA GLU A 33 -4.59 -11.07 17.41
C GLU A 33 -5.98 -11.70 17.45
N LEU A 34 -6.18 -12.75 16.67
CA LEU A 34 -7.42 -13.51 16.63
C LEU A 34 -7.51 -14.51 17.80
N PRO A 35 -8.73 -14.99 18.15
CA PRO A 35 -8.93 -15.95 19.24
C PRO A 35 -8.09 -17.24 19.11
N GLY A 36 -7.70 -17.61 17.88
CA GLY A 36 -6.84 -18.76 17.59
C GLY A 36 -5.33 -18.50 17.70
N GLY A 37 -4.92 -17.27 18.07
CA GLY A 37 -3.50 -16.87 18.12
C GLY A 37 -2.91 -16.46 16.76
N GLU A 38 -3.68 -16.49 15.68
CA GLU A 38 -3.30 -15.92 14.40
C GLU A 38 -3.21 -14.40 14.53
N VAL A 39 -2.15 -13.82 14.01
CA VAL A 39 -1.95 -12.37 13.96
C VAL A 39 -2.16 -11.86 12.54
N ARG A 40 -3.01 -10.87 12.40
CA ARG A 40 -3.23 -10.13 11.16
C ARG A 40 -2.73 -8.71 11.28
N HIS A 41 -2.54 -8.09 10.14
CA HIS A 41 -2.03 -6.73 10.07
C HIS A 41 -3.07 -5.81 9.42
N GLY A 42 -2.98 -4.56 9.78
CA GLY A 42 -3.81 -3.50 9.21
C GLY A 42 -3.15 -2.15 9.40
N LYS A 43 -3.80 -1.14 8.90
CA LYS A 43 -3.40 0.24 9.10
C LYS A 43 -4.58 1.13 9.46
N VAL A 44 -4.30 2.17 10.21
CA VAL A 44 -5.29 3.20 10.56
C VAL A 44 -5.56 4.07 9.34
N LEU A 45 -6.83 4.12 8.91
CA LEU A 45 -7.29 4.97 7.81
C LEU A 45 -7.81 6.32 8.29
N GLU A 46 -8.42 6.33 9.46
CA GLU A 46 -9.06 7.52 10.01
C GLU A 46 -9.05 7.45 11.52
N VAL A 47 -8.93 8.59 12.15
CA VAL A 47 -9.06 8.73 13.62
C VAL A 47 -10.05 9.86 13.87
N ASP A 48 -11.12 9.54 14.59
CA ASP A 48 -12.10 10.52 15.04
C ASP A 48 -12.24 10.43 16.55
N SER A 49 -11.76 11.46 17.23
CA SER A 49 -11.78 11.56 18.70
C SER A 49 -11.19 10.33 19.37
N ASN A 50 -12.03 9.40 19.81
CA ASN A 50 -11.66 8.17 20.51
C ASN A 50 -11.85 6.91 19.65
N THR A 51 -12.12 7.04 18.36
CA THR A 51 -12.43 5.93 17.47
C THR A 51 -11.44 5.89 16.32
N ALA A 52 -10.93 4.71 15.99
CA ALA A 52 -10.06 4.50 14.85
C ALA A 52 -10.69 3.55 13.83
N LEU A 53 -10.68 3.94 12.58
CA LEU A 53 -11.02 3.07 11.45
C LEU A 53 -9.76 2.39 10.94
N VAL A 54 -9.73 1.07 11.03
CA VAL A 54 -8.58 0.24 10.64
C VAL A 54 -8.91 -0.56 9.39
N GLN A 55 -8.03 -0.55 8.41
CA GLN A 55 -8.08 -1.42 7.24
C GLN A 55 -7.22 -2.66 7.46
N LEU A 56 -7.83 -3.84 7.36
CA LEU A 56 -7.16 -5.13 7.44
C LEU A 56 -6.50 -5.48 6.11
N PHE A 57 -5.27 -5.98 6.12
CA PHE A 57 -4.56 -6.40 4.91
C PHE A 57 -4.95 -7.80 4.46
N GLU A 58 -5.13 -8.73 5.40
CA GLU A 58 -5.45 -10.13 5.12
C GLU A 58 -6.97 -10.44 5.12
N GLY A 59 -7.80 -9.42 5.26
CA GLY A 59 -9.25 -9.57 5.34
C GLY A 59 -9.75 -9.91 6.75
N SER A 60 -11.09 -9.95 6.92
CA SER A 60 -11.73 -10.02 8.23
C SER A 60 -12.30 -11.42 8.60
N SER A 61 -12.12 -12.44 7.75
CA SER A 61 -12.66 -13.77 8.01
C SER A 61 -12.09 -14.37 9.31
N GLY A 62 -12.95 -14.79 10.23
CA GLY A 62 -12.55 -15.35 11.52
C GLY A 62 -12.19 -14.31 12.59
N THR A 63 -12.30 -13.02 12.30
CA THR A 63 -12.14 -11.97 13.31
C THR A 63 -13.40 -11.90 14.17
N ASP A 64 -13.23 -11.99 15.47
CA ASP A 64 -14.31 -11.86 16.45
C ASP A 64 -14.23 -10.48 17.12
N ILE A 65 -15.36 -9.77 17.15
CA ILE A 65 -15.45 -8.41 17.70
C ILE A 65 -15.09 -8.37 19.19
N VAL A 66 -15.43 -9.42 19.92
CA VAL A 66 -15.30 -9.46 21.39
C VAL A 66 -13.95 -10.06 21.82
N GLN A 67 -13.45 -11.05 21.08
CA GLN A 67 -12.30 -11.85 21.50
C GLN A 67 -10.99 -11.43 20.84
N SER A 68 -11.04 -10.69 19.71
CA SER A 68 -9.84 -10.21 19.07
C SER A 68 -9.21 -9.04 19.83
N ARG A 69 -7.89 -9.01 19.84
CA ARG A 69 -7.12 -7.92 20.46
C ARG A 69 -6.48 -7.08 19.38
N VAL A 70 -6.62 -5.78 19.50
CA VAL A 70 -6.04 -4.81 18.56
C VAL A 70 -4.87 -4.10 19.24
N ARG A 71 -3.72 -4.13 18.60
CA ARG A 71 -2.49 -3.53 19.11
C ARG A 71 -1.97 -2.49 18.13
N PHE A 72 -1.92 -1.24 18.54
CA PHE A 72 -1.36 -0.14 17.78
C PHE A 72 0.14 -0.06 18.03
N LEU A 73 0.95 0.01 16.95
CA LEU A 73 2.40 -0.13 17.04
C LEU A 73 3.14 1.21 17.20
N GLY A 74 2.46 2.34 17.10
CA GLY A 74 3.05 3.68 17.23
C GLY A 74 3.97 4.06 16.08
N LYS A 75 3.86 3.37 14.92
CA LYS A 75 4.66 3.65 13.73
C LYS A 75 3.91 3.26 12.46
N GLY A 76 4.27 3.90 11.35
CA GLY A 76 3.81 3.53 10.02
C GLY A 76 4.42 2.22 9.53
N GLN A 77 3.99 1.78 8.36
CA GLN A 77 4.56 0.58 7.75
C GLN A 77 5.94 0.88 7.19
N GLU A 78 6.91 0.08 7.61
CA GLU A 78 8.28 0.12 7.15
C GLU A 78 8.62 -1.14 6.34
N LEU A 79 9.46 -0.98 5.34
CA LEU A 79 10.02 -2.07 4.56
C LEU A 79 11.52 -2.17 4.81
N GLY A 80 11.96 -3.35 5.16
CA GLY A 80 13.39 -3.67 5.23
C GLY A 80 13.97 -3.78 3.82
N VAL A 81 15.00 -3.00 3.51
CA VAL A 81 15.63 -2.98 2.20
C VAL A 81 17.08 -3.43 2.26
N SER A 82 17.49 -4.21 1.27
CA SER A 82 18.87 -4.62 1.04
C SER A 82 19.09 -4.97 -0.43
N GLN A 83 20.34 -5.14 -0.85
CA GLN A 83 20.66 -5.61 -2.20
C GLN A 83 20.17 -7.04 -2.46
N GLU A 84 19.96 -7.84 -1.42
CA GLU A 84 19.43 -9.21 -1.53
C GLU A 84 17.98 -9.25 -2.07
N MET A 85 17.28 -8.12 -2.11
CA MET A 85 15.95 -8.03 -2.71
C MET A 85 15.96 -8.16 -4.24
N LEU A 86 17.09 -7.89 -4.89
CA LEU A 86 17.17 -7.90 -6.34
C LEU A 86 16.91 -9.30 -6.91
N GLY A 87 16.00 -9.38 -7.88
CA GLY A 87 15.59 -10.64 -8.53
C GLY A 87 14.65 -11.51 -7.71
N ARG A 88 14.19 -11.05 -6.53
CA ARG A 88 13.27 -11.78 -5.66
C ARG A 88 11.82 -11.28 -5.78
N VAL A 89 10.87 -12.06 -5.30
CA VAL A 89 9.44 -11.74 -5.35
C VAL A 89 8.89 -11.67 -3.92
N PHE A 90 8.29 -10.53 -3.59
CA PHE A 90 7.75 -10.25 -2.27
C PHE A 90 6.25 -9.97 -2.32
N ASP A 91 5.59 -10.15 -1.18
CA ASP A 91 4.23 -9.64 -0.97
C ASP A 91 4.26 -8.13 -0.61
N GLY A 92 3.08 -7.54 -0.41
CA GLY A 92 2.96 -6.12 -0.04
C GLY A 92 3.51 -5.76 1.34
N GLN A 93 3.90 -6.74 2.13
CA GLN A 93 4.54 -6.56 3.45
C GLN A 93 6.05 -6.83 3.42
N GLY A 94 6.62 -7.10 2.23
CA GLY A 94 8.04 -7.39 2.07
C GLY A 94 8.45 -8.80 2.46
N ARG A 95 7.52 -9.76 2.55
CA ARG A 95 7.83 -11.17 2.81
C ARG A 95 8.02 -11.92 1.50
N PRO A 96 8.98 -12.86 1.42
CA PRO A 96 9.13 -13.73 0.24
C PRO A 96 7.81 -14.44 -0.09
N ARG A 97 7.42 -14.40 -1.36
CA ARG A 97 6.12 -14.92 -1.81
C ARG A 97 6.24 -16.29 -2.47
N ALA A 98 5.88 -17.35 -1.74
CA ALA A 98 5.73 -18.68 -2.34
C ALA A 98 4.57 -18.72 -3.37
N PRO A 99 4.65 -19.51 -4.44
CA PRO A 99 5.76 -20.41 -4.81
C PRO A 99 6.89 -19.72 -5.59
N PHE A 100 6.79 -18.41 -5.86
CA PHE A 100 7.72 -17.67 -6.72
C PHE A 100 9.06 -17.39 -6.04
N ASP A 101 9.04 -17.22 -4.72
CA ASP A 101 10.22 -17.05 -3.91
C ASP A 101 10.08 -17.85 -2.61
N THR A 102 10.91 -18.87 -2.45
CA THR A 102 10.98 -19.76 -1.27
C THR A 102 12.24 -19.53 -0.44
N ALA A 103 13.05 -18.54 -0.81
CA ALA A 103 14.24 -18.21 -0.05
C ALA A 103 13.87 -17.63 1.33
N PRO A 104 14.75 -17.72 2.33
CA PRO A 104 14.49 -17.15 3.64
C PRO A 104 14.26 -15.63 3.56
N PRO A 105 13.61 -15.04 4.58
CA PRO A 105 13.50 -13.59 4.68
C PRO A 105 14.87 -12.92 4.57
N ILE A 106 14.90 -11.74 3.98
CA ILE A 106 16.12 -10.94 3.89
C ILE A 106 16.50 -10.40 5.27
N VAL A 107 17.81 -10.20 5.48
CA VAL A 107 18.31 -9.38 6.57
C VAL A 107 18.44 -7.96 6.03
N PRO A 108 17.62 -7.00 6.49
CA PRO A 108 17.64 -5.67 5.92
C PRO A 108 18.89 -4.88 6.33
N ASP A 109 19.48 -4.16 5.39
CA ASP A 109 20.54 -3.19 5.68
C ASP A 109 19.95 -1.96 6.42
N ARG A 110 18.70 -1.62 6.11
CA ARG A 110 17.96 -0.53 6.76
C ARG A 110 16.46 -0.71 6.61
N MET A 111 15.70 -0.10 7.54
CA MET A 111 14.25 0.03 7.45
C MET A 111 13.90 1.36 6.77
N MET A 112 12.91 1.33 5.88
CA MET A 112 12.41 2.53 5.19
C MET A 112 10.90 2.59 5.27
N ASP A 113 10.37 3.77 5.56
CA ASP A 113 8.93 4.04 5.48
C ASP A 113 8.44 3.84 4.04
N ILE A 114 7.36 3.08 3.86
CA ILE A 114 6.83 2.76 2.52
C ILE A 114 6.28 3.99 1.79
N ASN A 115 5.84 5.01 2.51
CA ASN A 115 5.38 6.27 1.93
C ASN A 115 6.55 7.15 1.50
N GLY A 116 7.74 6.91 2.07
CA GLY A 116 8.93 7.72 1.83
C GLY A 116 8.81 9.15 2.36
N ALA A 117 9.84 9.93 2.15
CA ALA A 117 9.82 11.36 2.42
C ALA A 117 9.22 12.14 1.25
N PRO A 118 8.37 13.15 1.49
CA PRO A 118 7.87 14.02 0.44
C PRO A 118 9.04 14.76 -0.22
N ILE A 119 9.07 14.74 -1.56
CA ILE A 119 10.08 15.49 -2.31
C ILE A 119 9.75 16.98 -2.22
N ASN A 120 10.72 17.78 -1.76
CA ASN A 120 10.58 19.23 -1.76
C ASN A 120 10.26 19.71 -3.20
N PRO A 121 9.23 20.54 -3.42
CA PRO A 121 8.89 21.06 -4.75
C PRO A 121 10.08 21.71 -5.48
N TYR A 122 11.00 22.34 -4.74
CA TYR A 122 12.22 22.92 -5.31
C TYR A 122 13.17 21.86 -5.93
N ALA A 123 13.18 20.65 -5.41
CA ALA A 123 14.01 19.54 -5.90
C ALA A 123 13.36 18.77 -7.07
N ARG A 124 12.21 19.22 -7.56
CA ARG A 124 11.54 18.60 -8.71
C ARG A 124 11.98 19.26 -9.99
N ASP A 125 12.51 18.47 -10.89
CA ASP A 125 12.77 18.90 -12.25
C ASP A 125 11.50 18.85 -13.11
N TYR A 126 11.38 19.81 -14.04
CA TYR A 126 10.34 19.73 -15.06
C TYR A 126 10.66 18.59 -16.02
N PRO A 127 9.68 17.71 -16.31
CA PRO A 127 9.91 16.64 -17.27
C PRO A 127 10.19 17.23 -18.66
N ALA A 128 11.29 16.78 -19.27
CA ALA A 128 11.75 17.27 -20.58
C ALA A 128 11.97 16.13 -21.59
N GLU A 129 12.01 14.87 -21.14
CA GLU A 129 12.24 13.73 -22.04
C GLU A 129 10.94 13.35 -22.76
N PHE A 130 10.89 13.56 -24.06
CA PHE A 130 9.79 13.17 -24.92
C PHE A 130 9.71 11.65 -25.08
N ILE A 131 8.49 11.11 -24.94
CA ILE A 131 8.20 9.71 -25.24
C ILE A 131 7.40 9.66 -26.53
N GLN A 132 8.00 9.13 -27.57
CA GLN A 132 7.33 8.88 -28.84
C GLN A 132 6.39 7.68 -28.68
N THR A 133 5.08 7.88 -28.88
CA THR A 133 4.08 6.82 -28.72
C THR A 133 3.70 6.14 -30.04
N GLY A 134 4.06 6.75 -31.17
CA GLY A 134 3.64 6.34 -32.50
C GLY A 134 2.14 6.63 -32.80
N LEU A 135 1.49 7.41 -31.93
CA LEU A 135 0.12 7.88 -32.12
C LEU A 135 0.14 9.38 -32.37
N SER A 136 -0.15 9.80 -33.60
CA SER A 136 -0.05 11.19 -34.01
C SER A 136 -0.86 12.18 -33.18
N SER A 137 -2.01 11.75 -32.66
CA SER A 137 -2.85 12.55 -31.77
C SER A 137 -2.19 12.79 -30.38
N ILE A 138 -1.40 11.85 -29.90
CA ILE A 138 -0.65 12.00 -28.65
C ILE A 138 0.64 12.78 -28.95
N ASP A 139 1.43 12.32 -29.89
CA ASP A 139 2.75 12.89 -30.18
C ASP A 139 2.66 14.35 -30.67
N GLY A 140 1.61 14.71 -31.38
CA GLY A 140 1.45 16.03 -31.96
C GLY A 140 0.62 17.03 -31.13
N ILE A 141 -0.31 16.55 -30.29
CA ILE A 141 -1.26 17.43 -29.60
C ILE A 141 -1.12 17.33 -28.08
N ASN A 142 -0.90 16.12 -27.55
CA ASN A 142 -0.83 15.83 -26.12
C ASN A 142 0.53 15.24 -25.72
N THR A 143 1.58 15.74 -26.24
CA THR A 143 2.97 15.25 -26.06
C THR A 143 3.19 14.56 -24.72
N LEU A 144 3.53 13.27 -24.75
CA LEU A 144 3.86 12.51 -23.57
C LEU A 144 5.31 12.70 -23.18
N VAL A 145 5.57 13.00 -21.93
CA VAL A 145 6.93 13.12 -21.39
C VAL A 145 7.14 12.14 -20.23
N ARG A 146 8.39 11.73 -20.03
CA ARG A 146 8.76 10.78 -18.99
C ARG A 146 8.37 11.31 -17.59
N GLY A 147 7.71 10.47 -16.79
CA GLY A 147 7.18 10.83 -15.47
C GLY A 147 5.77 11.44 -15.48
N GLN A 148 5.19 11.68 -16.67
CA GLN A 148 3.82 12.15 -16.79
C GLN A 148 2.82 11.00 -16.65
N LYS A 149 1.66 11.28 -16.04
CA LYS A 149 0.50 10.38 -16.02
C LYS A 149 -0.41 10.72 -17.20
N LEU A 150 -0.60 9.78 -18.11
CA LEU A 150 -1.53 9.91 -19.24
C LEU A 150 -2.76 9.02 -18.99
N PRO A 151 -3.91 9.58 -18.62
CA PRO A 151 -5.14 8.80 -18.54
C PRO A 151 -5.68 8.52 -19.95
N VAL A 152 -6.02 7.27 -20.22
CA VAL A 152 -6.63 6.85 -21.47
C VAL A 152 -8.06 6.38 -21.19
N PHE A 153 -9.03 7.10 -21.66
CA PHE A 153 -10.45 6.74 -21.56
C PHE A 153 -10.98 6.24 -22.90
N SER A 154 -11.78 5.20 -22.86
CA SER A 154 -12.40 4.66 -24.06
C SER A 154 -13.84 4.22 -23.79
N GLY A 155 -14.69 4.29 -24.81
CA GLY A 155 -16.01 3.68 -24.76
C GLY A 155 -15.93 2.16 -24.86
N ASN A 156 -17.03 1.49 -24.50
CA ASN A 156 -17.12 0.03 -24.60
C ASN A 156 -16.94 -0.44 -26.06
N GLY A 157 -16.18 -1.50 -26.24
CA GLY A 157 -15.88 -2.08 -27.57
C GLY A 157 -14.72 -1.41 -28.33
N LEU A 158 -14.14 -0.32 -27.83
CA LEU A 158 -12.98 0.31 -28.44
C LEU A 158 -11.67 -0.40 -28.03
N PRO A 159 -10.63 -0.32 -28.86
CA PRO A 159 -9.38 -1.08 -28.65
C PRO A 159 -8.46 -0.45 -27.61
N HIS A 160 -8.97 -0.20 -26.40
CA HIS A 160 -8.27 0.44 -25.29
C HIS A 160 -6.90 -0.19 -24.98
N SER A 161 -6.90 -1.52 -24.76
CA SER A 161 -5.68 -2.27 -24.44
C SER A 161 -4.64 -2.23 -25.57
N ARG A 162 -5.08 -2.12 -26.82
CA ARG A 162 -4.19 -2.02 -27.98
C ARG A 162 -3.46 -0.68 -28.00
N VAL A 163 -4.13 0.40 -27.62
CA VAL A 163 -3.51 1.73 -27.49
C VAL A 163 -2.42 1.70 -26.40
N GLY A 164 -2.74 1.15 -25.22
CA GLY A 164 -1.75 1.00 -24.15
C GLY A 164 -0.56 0.14 -24.56
N ALA A 165 -0.81 -1.00 -25.22
CA ALA A 165 0.26 -1.87 -25.72
C ALA A 165 1.12 -1.18 -26.79
N GLN A 166 0.53 -0.37 -27.67
CA GLN A 166 1.27 0.42 -28.67
C GLN A 166 2.22 1.41 -28.01
N ILE A 167 1.76 2.17 -27.02
CA ILE A 167 2.56 3.14 -26.27
C ILE A 167 3.74 2.45 -25.57
N THR A 168 3.50 1.28 -24.98
CA THR A 168 4.52 0.54 -24.23
C THR A 168 5.56 -0.12 -25.13
N ARG A 169 5.20 -0.42 -26.39
CA ARG A 169 6.08 -1.13 -27.35
C ARG A 169 7.07 -0.21 -28.04
N GLN A 170 6.79 1.07 -28.16
CA GLN A 170 7.64 2.06 -28.80
C GLN A 170 8.85 2.40 -27.91
#